data_ca12782cc2c649f78db94ae71fca9d2e
#
_entry.id   ca12782cc2c649f78db94ae71fca9d2e
#
_cell.length_a   1.000
_cell.length_b   1.000
_cell.length_c   1.000
_cell.angle_alpha   90.00
_cell.angle_beta   90.00
_cell.angle_gamma   90.00
#
_symmetry.space_group_name_H-M   'P 1'
#
loop_
_entity.id
_entity.type
_entity.pdbx_description
1 polymer ?
#
loop_
_entity_poly.entity_id
_entity_poly.type
_entity_poly.pdbx_seq_one_letter_code
_entity_poly.pdbx_strand_id
1 'polypeptide(L)'
;MRLAKQMRYLSKVSRKQLAIEEEKYYRPLYEMLLPEIAVAARWGKNYIEFPLNKGRETSWIQTKLRRDGFRVVPVTENQTMTTVKIFW
;
A
#
# COMPACT_ATOMS: atom_id res chain seq x y z
N MET A 1 23.56 8.22 28.63
CA MET A 1 23.26 9.28 27.65
C MET A 1 23.75 8.99 26.24
N ARG A 2 25.00 8.58 26.09
CA ARG A 2 25.53 8.15 24.78
C ARG A 2 24.76 6.97 24.19
N LEU A 3 24.38 6.01 25.03
CA LEU A 3 23.65 4.83 24.59
C LEU A 3 22.26 5.18 24.04
N ALA A 4 21.54 6.10 24.69
CA ALA A 4 20.24 6.55 24.24
C ALA A 4 20.30 7.26 22.87
N LYS A 5 21.34 8.08 22.66
CA LYS A 5 21.57 8.72 21.36
C LYS A 5 21.85 7.70 20.26
N GLN A 6 22.67 6.69 20.54
CA GLN A 6 22.97 5.62 19.60
C GLN A 6 21.72 4.84 19.22
N MET A 7 20.87 4.52 20.19
CA MET A 7 19.61 3.81 19.95
C MET A 7 18.64 4.63 19.11
N ARG A 8 18.55 5.94 19.35
CA ARG A 8 17.73 6.84 18.53
C ARG A 8 18.24 6.90 17.09
N TYR A 9 19.55 6.98 16.90
CA TYR A 9 20.16 6.98 15.58
C TYR A 9 19.88 5.68 14.83
N LEU A 10 20.09 4.53 15.48
CA LEU A 10 19.80 3.22 14.89
C LEU A 10 18.32 3.08 14.51
N SER A 11 17.42 3.56 15.34
CA SER A 11 15.99 3.56 15.03
C SER A 11 15.67 4.37 13.80
N LYS A 12 16.26 5.55 13.64
CA LYS A 12 16.07 6.40 12.44
C LYS A 12 16.58 5.72 11.18
N VAL A 13 17.78 5.15 11.24
CA VAL A 13 18.38 4.44 10.08
C VAL A 13 17.53 3.24 9.69
N SER A 14 17.10 2.45 10.67
CA SER A 14 16.26 1.27 10.44
C SER A 14 14.91 1.64 9.83
N ARG A 15 14.28 2.73 10.26
CA ARG A 15 13.01 3.21 9.68
C ARG A 15 13.17 3.63 8.24
N LYS A 16 14.24 4.36 7.90
CA LYS A 16 14.54 4.76 6.52
C LYS A 16 14.78 3.54 5.64
N GLN A 17 15.53 2.57 6.13
CA GLN A 17 15.82 1.35 5.39
C GLN A 17 14.57 0.51 5.16
N LEU A 18 13.69 0.39 6.16
CA LEU A 18 12.41 -0.30 6.04
C LEU A 18 11.51 0.38 5.01
N ALA A 19 11.46 1.72 5.01
CA ALA A 19 10.66 2.47 4.05
C ALA A 19 11.15 2.24 2.60
N ILE A 20 12.47 2.19 2.39
CA ILE A 20 13.06 1.91 1.07
C ILE A 20 12.74 0.48 0.64
N GLU A 21 12.85 -0.48 1.53
CA GLU A 21 12.55 -1.89 1.26
C GLU A 21 11.05 -2.10 0.96
N GLU A 22 10.17 -1.47 1.71
CA GLU A 22 8.73 -1.51 1.47
C GLU A 22 8.38 -0.94 0.11
N GLU A 23 8.96 0.18 -0.27
CA GLU A 23 8.73 0.78 -1.59
C GLU A 23 9.21 -0.14 -2.71
N LYS A 24 10.40 -0.73 -2.58
CA LYS A 24 10.92 -1.70 -3.56
C LYS A 24 10.02 -2.92 -3.71
N TYR A 25 9.45 -3.38 -2.61
CA TYR A 25 8.65 -4.59 -2.57
C TYR A 25 7.23 -4.36 -3.08
N TYR A 26 6.59 -3.28 -2.66
CA TYR A 26 5.18 -3.02 -2.96
C TYR A 26 4.94 -2.18 -4.20
N ARG A 27 5.92 -1.41 -4.63
CA ARG A 27 5.80 -0.58 -5.82
C ARG A 27 5.44 -1.36 -7.10
N PRO A 28 6.05 -2.51 -7.39
CA PRO A 28 5.64 -3.32 -8.55
C PRO A 28 4.18 -3.75 -8.49
N LEU A 29 3.68 -4.09 -7.32
CA LEU A 29 2.27 -4.43 -7.13
C LEU A 29 1.36 -3.23 -7.41
N TYR A 30 1.73 -2.06 -6.92
CA TYR A 30 1.01 -0.82 -7.19
C TYR A 30 0.98 -0.51 -8.70
N GLU A 31 2.11 -0.65 -9.37
CA GLU A 31 2.20 -0.43 -10.82
C GLU A 31 1.37 -1.43 -11.62
N MET A 32 1.17 -2.63 -11.11
CA MET A 32 0.26 -3.62 -11.71
C MET A 32 -1.22 -3.24 -11.55
N LEU A 33 -1.58 -2.57 -10.47
CA LEU A 33 -2.95 -2.11 -10.22
C LEU A 33 -3.40 -1.03 -11.21
N LEU A 34 -2.51 -0.13 -11.57
CA LEU A 34 -2.84 1.01 -12.43
C LEU A 34 -3.41 0.59 -13.79
N PRO A 35 -2.82 -0.37 -14.52
CA PRO A 35 -3.42 -0.87 -15.75
C PRO A 35 -4.80 -1.50 -15.57
N GLU A 36 -5.02 -2.21 -14.47
CA GLU A 36 -6.33 -2.81 -14.18
C GLU A 36 -7.39 -1.74 -13.92
N ILE A 37 -7.04 -0.68 -13.22
CA ILE A 37 -7.91 0.49 -13.03
C ILE A 37 -8.23 1.12 -14.39
N ALA A 38 -7.23 1.31 -15.24
CA ALA A 38 -7.40 1.91 -16.55
C ALA A 38 -8.33 1.08 -17.45
N VAL A 39 -8.18 -0.24 -17.47
CA VAL A 39 -9.05 -1.16 -18.21
C VAL A 39 -10.49 -1.07 -17.70
N ALA A 40 -10.69 -1.11 -16.39
CA ALA A 40 -12.02 -1.00 -15.81
C ALA A 40 -12.68 0.34 -16.12
N ALA A 41 -11.93 1.43 -16.10
CA ALA A 41 -12.42 2.76 -16.45
C ALA A 41 -12.87 2.83 -17.92
N ARG A 42 -12.13 2.20 -18.82
CA ARG A 42 -12.50 2.11 -20.26
C ARG A 42 -13.80 1.34 -20.46
N TRP A 43 -14.12 0.39 -19.60
CA TRP A 43 -15.37 -0.36 -19.62
C TRP A 43 -16.52 0.36 -18.92
N GLY A 44 -16.32 1.62 -18.53
CA GLY A 44 -17.33 2.44 -17.88
C GLY A 44 -17.53 2.17 -16.40
N LYS A 45 -16.62 1.41 -15.77
CA LYS A 45 -16.65 1.17 -14.32
C LYS A 45 -16.02 2.34 -13.57
N ASN A 46 -16.46 2.57 -12.36
CA ASN A 46 -15.91 3.59 -11.46
C ASN A 46 -15.24 3.02 -10.22
N TYR A 47 -15.08 1.71 -10.17
CA TYR A 47 -14.39 1.02 -9.09
C TYR A 47 -13.88 -0.34 -9.55
N ILE A 48 -12.92 -0.88 -8.78
CA ILE A 48 -12.50 -2.28 -8.86
C ILE A 48 -12.34 -2.83 -7.44
N GLU A 49 -12.40 -4.15 -7.33
CA GLU A 49 -12.06 -4.84 -6.09
C GLU A 49 -10.76 -5.60 -6.30
N PHE A 50 -9.87 -5.54 -5.32
CA PHE A 50 -8.56 -6.17 -5.42
C PHE A 50 -8.14 -6.78 -4.09
N PRO A 51 -7.70 -8.07 -4.07
CA PRO A 51 -7.22 -8.71 -2.86
C PRO A 51 -5.76 -8.31 -2.59
N LEU A 52 -5.48 -7.96 -1.34
CA LEU A 52 -4.14 -7.62 -0.86
C LEU A 52 -3.79 -8.47 0.35
N ASN A 53 -2.52 -8.76 0.54
CA ASN A 53 -2.06 -9.41 1.75
C ASN A 53 -2.30 -8.51 2.95
N LYS A 54 -2.82 -9.09 4.02
CA LYS A 54 -3.16 -8.37 5.24
C LYS A 54 -1.91 -7.78 5.89
N GLY A 55 -2.04 -6.59 6.47
CA GLY A 55 -0.96 -5.93 7.19
C GLY A 55 -0.28 -4.83 6.39
N ARG A 56 1.05 -4.86 6.30
CA ARG A 56 1.84 -3.77 5.70
C ARG A 56 1.57 -3.54 4.23
N GLU A 57 1.36 -4.60 3.45
CA GLU A 57 1.02 -4.48 2.03
C GLU A 57 -0.26 -3.68 1.84
N THR A 58 -1.32 -4.04 2.55
CA THR A 58 -2.60 -3.33 2.50
C THR A 58 -2.43 -1.87 2.91
N SER A 59 -1.75 -1.61 4.01
CA SER A 59 -1.51 -0.23 4.49
C SER A 59 -0.74 0.60 3.49
N TRP A 60 0.32 0.05 2.93
CA TRP A 60 1.16 0.75 1.97
C TRP A 60 0.39 1.10 0.69
N ILE A 61 -0.30 0.11 0.12
CA ILE A 61 -1.08 0.28 -1.11
C ILE A 61 -2.24 1.27 -0.89
N GLN A 62 -2.98 1.16 0.20
CA GLN A 62 -4.06 2.10 0.53
C GLN A 62 -3.56 3.54 0.65
N THR A 63 -2.45 3.73 1.36
CA THR A 63 -1.85 5.05 1.56
C THR A 63 -1.43 5.65 0.22
N LYS A 64 -0.79 4.85 -0.63
CA LYS A 64 -0.33 5.30 -1.94
C LYS A 64 -1.49 5.66 -2.86
N LEU A 65 -2.53 4.83 -2.91
CA LEU A 65 -3.72 5.09 -3.71
C LEU A 65 -4.44 6.36 -3.27
N ARG A 66 -4.62 6.56 -1.96
CA ARG A 66 -5.24 7.78 -1.43
C ARG A 66 -4.44 9.03 -1.77
N ARG A 67 -3.11 8.93 -1.69
CA ARG A 67 -2.21 10.02 -2.06
C ARG A 67 -2.34 10.40 -3.52
N ASP A 68 -2.60 9.42 -4.40
CA ASP A 68 -2.79 9.64 -5.83
C ASP A 68 -4.24 9.98 -6.20
N GLY A 69 -5.11 10.20 -5.21
CA GLY A 69 -6.47 10.69 -5.43
C GLY A 69 -7.55 9.62 -5.49
N PHE A 70 -7.22 8.35 -5.29
CA PHE A 70 -8.19 7.28 -5.24
C PHE A 70 -8.85 7.18 -3.87
N ARG A 71 -10.09 6.73 -3.88
CA ARG A 71 -10.81 6.38 -2.67
C ARG A 71 -10.72 4.89 -2.46
N VAL A 72 -10.32 4.44 -1.28
CA VAL A 72 -10.09 3.03 -0.97
C VAL A 72 -10.83 2.64 0.28
N VAL A 73 -11.59 1.55 0.21
CA VAL A 73 -12.39 1.04 1.33
C VAL A 73 -12.16 -0.47 1.44
N PRO A 74 -11.87 -1.01 2.63
CA PRO A 74 -11.86 -2.47 2.81
C PRO A 74 -13.29 -3.00 2.76
N VAL A 75 -13.50 -4.11 2.02
CA VAL A 75 -14.82 -4.70 1.81
C VAL A 75 -14.96 -6.02 2.53
N THR A 76 -13.97 -6.90 2.37
CA THR A 76 -13.93 -8.20 3.01
C THR A 76 -12.55 -8.47 3.57
N GLU A 77 -12.52 -9.23 4.66
CA GLU A 77 -11.27 -9.54 5.34
C GLU A 77 -11.31 -10.97 5.83
N ASN A 78 -10.28 -11.75 5.54
CA ASN A 78 -10.07 -13.07 6.10
C ASN A 78 -8.75 -13.11 6.90
N GLN A 79 -8.26 -14.30 7.24
CA GLN A 79 -7.04 -14.41 8.08
C GLN A 79 -5.77 -13.91 7.40
N THR A 80 -5.70 -13.98 6.06
CA THR A 80 -4.48 -13.69 5.31
C THR A 80 -4.64 -12.57 4.29
N MET A 81 -5.85 -12.26 3.88
CA MET A 81 -6.12 -11.30 2.80
C MET A 81 -7.15 -10.27 3.20
N THR A 82 -7.00 -9.08 2.67
CA THR A 82 -8.02 -8.01 2.73
C THR A 82 -8.37 -7.63 1.31
N THR A 83 -9.64 -7.73 0.95
CA THR A 83 -10.12 -7.24 -0.34
C THR A 83 -10.52 -5.78 -0.20
N VAL A 84 -9.90 -4.92 -1.00
CA VAL A 84 -10.18 -3.48 -1.00
C VAL A 84 -10.97 -3.11 -2.25
N LYS A 85 -11.85 -2.13 -2.09
CA LYS A 85 -12.59 -1.53 -3.19
C LYS A 85 -11.97 -0.17 -3.48
N ILE A 86 -11.54 0.00 -4.73
CA ILE A 86 -10.82 1.21 -5.17
C ILE A 86 -11.73 1.98 -6.11
N PHE A 87 -12.03 3.23 -5.76
CA PHE A 87 -12.89 4.12 -6.55
C PHE A 87 -12.08 5.25 -7.17
N TRP A 88 -12.54 5.71 -8.31
CA TRP A 88 -11.97 6.89 -8.97
C TRP A 88 -13.01 7.89 -9.46
#